data_fd0a03018d5d1d9870d80efdb04451ac
#
_entry.id   fd0a03018d5d1d9870d80efdb04451ac
#
_cell.length_a   1.000
_cell.length_b   1.000
_cell.length_c   1.000
_cell.angle_alpha   90.00
_cell.angle_beta   90.00
_cell.angle_gamma   90.00
#
_symmetry.space_group_name_H-M   'P 1'
#
loop_
_entity.id
_entity.type
_entity.pdbx_description
1 polymer ?
#
loop_
_entity_poly.entity_id
_entity_poly.type
_entity_poly.pdbx_seq_one_letter_code
_entity_poly.pdbx_strand_id
1 'polypeptide(L)'
;MKLSTSVLSAALLPTLLLGACSGTPASQTSSAAPATAGFPLTIDNCGHQLTFQAPPKRTVSLNQSSTEIQLSLGVAQTMVGTGTWTDPVLPALEADNEKVERLADNAPSLEAVVAKEPDFVTASFPSTLSDKTVASFEKFESLGVPAYLAPNQCGKKSGDDAPEENFTIDKVYQEIDDLAKIHGVPDKGAELTTELRTRLEKAVAQKPGKPVTVMFWFANSEAPYVAGGSGASQFVSDQLGVTNVYSDQRDEWPQVSWEDVAAKNPDIIVMGDLTRKSQTAETAQAKIEYLKSNPVTAEMEAVKNNRFVKVAGGDMNPSIRTVDLAEKLVAGIEEFGLR
;
A
#
# COMPACT_ATOMS: atom_id res chain seq x y z
N MET A 1 -38.28 -70.63 -12.65
CA MET A 1 -39.58 -71.35 -12.71
C MET A 1 -40.62 -70.36 -13.22
N LYS A 2 -41.21 -70.75 -14.39
CA LYS A 2 -42.46 -70.30 -15.02
C LYS A 2 -42.66 -68.85 -15.33
N LEU A 3 -42.58 -68.44 -16.54
CA LEU A 3 -43.50 -68.53 -17.73
C LEU A 3 -44.65 -67.54 -17.67
N SER A 4 -44.61 -66.72 -18.71
CA SER A 4 -45.64 -66.43 -19.76
C SER A 4 -46.74 -65.49 -19.30
N THR A 5 -47.24 -64.58 -20.10
CA THR A 5 -47.75 -64.70 -21.44
C THR A 5 -48.00 -63.37 -22.12
N SER A 6 -47.82 -63.38 -23.41
CA SER A 6 -48.15 -62.35 -24.39
C SER A 6 -49.65 -62.09 -24.55
N VAL A 7 -50.08 -60.90 -24.90
CA VAL A 7 -51.26 -60.69 -25.78
C VAL A 7 -50.99 -59.56 -26.72
N LEU A 8 -51.10 -59.87 -28.02
CA LEU A 8 -51.18 -59.02 -29.20
C LEU A 8 -52.62 -58.46 -29.32
N SER A 9 -52.74 -57.20 -29.77
CA SER A 9 -53.83 -56.75 -30.68
C SER A 9 -53.49 -55.32 -31.15
N ALA A 10 -53.11 -55.15 -32.34
CA ALA A 10 -53.74 -54.83 -33.60
C ALA A 10 -54.32 -53.41 -33.73
N ALA A 11 -53.64 -52.64 -34.52
CA ALA A 11 -54.03 -51.73 -35.62
C ALA A 11 -55.18 -50.73 -35.41
N LEU A 12 -54.85 -49.46 -35.66
CA LEU A 12 -55.58 -48.61 -36.59
C LEU A 12 -54.82 -47.32 -36.83
N LEU A 13 -54.34 -47.11 -38.08
CA LEU A 13 -53.96 -45.78 -38.60
C LEU A 13 -55.23 -44.98 -38.88
N PRO A 14 -55.19 -43.68 -38.76
CA PRO A 14 -55.39 -42.84 -39.89
C PRO A 14 -54.34 -41.77 -40.13
N THR A 15 -53.92 -41.64 -41.35
CA THR A 15 -53.25 -40.51 -41.97
C THR A 15 -54.02 -39.21 -41.77
N LEU A 16 -53.33 -38.10 -41.51
CA LEU A 16 -53.60 -36.84 -42.20
C LEU A 16 -52.73 -35.68 -41.72
N LEU A 17 -52.19 -34.99 -42.75
CA LEU A 17 -51.84 -33.57 -42.91
C LEU A 17 -50.54 -33.06 -42.30
N LEU A 18 -49.62 -32.85 -43.28
CA LEU A 18 -48.51 -31.92 -43.22
C LEU A 18 -49.02 -30.51 -42.90
N GLY A 19 -48.55 -29.97 -41.79
CA GLY A 19 -48.50 -28.56 -41.48
C GLY A 19 -47.04 -28.14 -41.34
N ALA A 20 -46.42 -27.64 -42.39
CA ALA A 20 -45.08 -27.01 -42.32
C ALA A 20 -45.21 -25.66 -41.59
N CYS A 21 -44.90 -25.64 -40.32
CA CYS A 21 -44.56 -24.39 -39.60
C CYS A 21 -43.04 -24.30 -39.53
N SER A 22 -42.50 -23.48 -40.44
CA SER A 22 -41.14 -22.98 -40.37
C SER A 22 -41.02 -22.09 -39.11
N GLY A 23 -40.68 -22.71 -38.00
CA GLY A 23 -40.25 -22.01 -36.78
C GLY A 23 -38.81 -21.53 -36.99
N THR A 24 -38.65 -20.26 -37.29
CA THR A 24 -37.38 -19.57 -37.21
C THR A 24 -36.82 -19.77 -35.78
N PRO A 25 -35.57 -20.24 -35.61
CA PRO A 25 -34.98 -20.29 -34.28
C PRO A 25 -34.89 -18.84 -33.79
N ALA A 26 -35.60 -18.55 -32.72
CA ALA A 26 -35.43 -17.30 -31.99
C ALA A 26 -33.97 -17.25 -31.54
N SER A 27 -33.17 -16.39 -32.16
CA SER A 27 -31.89 -16.00 -31.67
C SER A 27 -32.12 -15.48 -30.25
N GLN A 28 -31.69 -16.25 -29.26
CA GLN A 28 -31.54 -15.74 -27.91
C GLN A 28 -30.44 -14.67 -27.99
N THR A 29 -30.86 -13.43 -28.18
CA THR A 29 -30.01 -12.27 -27.88
C THR A 29 -29.70 -12.36 -26.40
N SER A 30 -28.54 -12.92 -26.09
CA SER A 30 -27.91 -12.75 -24.77
C SER A 30 -27.78 -11.24 -24.58
N SER A 31 -28.64 -10.68 -23.74
CA SER A 31 -28.53 -9.30 -23.29
C SER A 31 -27.24 -9.23 -22.48
N ALA A 32 -26.13 -8.92 -23.15
CA ALA A 32 -24.91 -8.56 -22.45
C ALA A 32 -25.25 -7.34 -21.61
N ALA A 33 -24.99 -7.43 -20.33
CA ALA A 33 -25.07 -6.27 -19.43
C ALA A 33 -24.26 -5.12 -20.07
N PRO A 34 -24.73 -3.87 -19.96
CA PRO A 34 -24.02 -2.75 -20.51
C PRO A 34 -22.59 -2.75 -19.99
N ALA A 35 -21.61 -2.73 -20.91
CA ALA A 35 -20.20 -2.70 -20.53
C ALA A 35 -19.92 -1.46 -19.69
N THR A 36 -19.36 -1.62 -18.51
CA THR A 36 -18.90 -0.51 -17.68
C THR A 36 -17.77 0.19 -18.46
N ALA A 37 -17.83 1.51 -18.57
CA ALA A 37 -16.82 2.27 -19.28
C ALA A 37 -15.42 1.96 -18.71
N GLY A 38 -14.46 1.67 -19.62
CA GLY A 38 -13.10 1.29 -19.23
C GLY A 38 -12.88 -0.19 -18.93
N PHE A 39 -13.92 -1.04 -19.02
CA PHE A 39 -13.82 -2.48 -18.80
C PHE A 39 -14.19 -3.28 -20.05
N PRO A 40 -13.58 -4.48 -20.30
CA PRO A 40 -12.59 -5.11 -19.43
C PRO A 40 -11.28 -4.33 -19.35
N LEU A 41 -10.66 -4.30 -18.16
CA LEU A 41 -9.39 -3.65 -17.88
C LEU A 41 -8.33 -4.70 -17.57
N THR A 42 -7.15 -4.60 -18.19
CA THR A 42 -5.98 -5.44 -17.83
C THR A 42 -4.82 -4.53 -17.43
N ILE A 43 -4.22 -4.83 -16.29
CA ILE A 43 -3.05 -4.13 -15.75
C ILE A 43 -1.93 -5.14 -15.53
N ASP A 44 -0.73 -4.81 -15.97
CA ASP A 44 0.48 -5.52 -15.55
C ASP A 44 0.92 -5.00 -14.18
N ASN A 45 0.94 -5.90 -13.19
CA ASN A 45 1.39 -5.57 -11.85
C ASN A 45 2.48 -6.54 -11.42
N CYS A 46 3.71 -6.08 -11.38
CA CYS A 46 4.88 -6.89 -11.03
C CYS A 46 5.04 -8.14 -11.90
N GLY A 47 4.66 -8.09 -13.19
CA GLY A 47 4.69 -9.21 -14.13
C GLY A 47 3.46 -10.12 -14.07
N HIS A 48 2.48 -9.84 -13.21
CA HIS A 48 1.18 -10.52 -13.17
C HIS A 48 0.14 -9.72 -13.96
N GLN A 49 -0.55 -10.38 -14.89
CA GLN A 49 -1.62 -9.76 -15.69
C GLN A 49 -2.94 -9.82 -14.91
N LEU A 50 -3.34 -8.71 -14.32
CA LEU A 50 -4.60 -8.60 -13.57
C LEU A 50 -5.71 -8.13 -14.50
N THR A 51 -6.75 -8.95 -14.70
CA THR A 51 -7.87 -8.63 -15.57
C THR A 51 -9.17 -8.49 -14.79
N PHE A 52 -9.80 -7.33 -14.93
CA PHE A 52 -11.07 -6.98 -14.30
C PHE A 52 -12.15 -6.85 -15.36
N GLN A 53 -13.28 -7.55 -15.20
CA GLN A 53 -14.44 -7.43 -16.09
C GLN A 53 -15.33 -6.22 -15.72
N ALA A 54 -15.24 -5.76 -14.49
CA ALA A 54 -15.92 -4.61 -13.92
C ALA A 54 -15.14 -4.13 -12.68
N PRO A 55 -15.41 -2.92 -12.14
CA PRO A 55 -14.82 -2.48 -10.88
C PRO A 55 -15.08 -3.46 -9.74
N PRO A 56 -14.09 -3.74 -8.87
CA PRO A 56 -14.27 -4.62 -7.72
C PRO A 56 -15.29 -4.05 -6.73
N LYS A 57 -15.99 -4.94 -6.06
CA LYS A 57 -17.02 -4.59 -5.07
C LYS A 57 -16.67 -5.04 -3.66
N ARG A 58 -15.67 -5.88 -3.52
CA ARG A 58 -15.26 -6.50 -2.25
C ARG A 58 -13.75 -6.53 -2.12
N THR A 59 -13.17 -5.34 -1.93
CA THR A 59 -11.71 -5.20 -1.82
C THR A 59 -11.25 -5.43 -0.39
N VAL A 60 -10.20 -6.22 -0.21
CA VAL A 60 -9.44 -6.28 1.05
C VAL A 60 -8.09 -5.61 0.85
N SER A 61 -7.77 -4.62 1.68
CA SER A 61 -6.48 -3.93 1.68
C SER A 61 -5.63 -4.42 2.84
N LEU A 62 -4.48 -5.03 2.55
CA LEU A 62 -3.65 -5.73 3.52
C LEU A 62 -2.58 -4.85 4.18
N ASN A 63 -2.45 -3.59 3.77
CA ASN A 63 -1.50 -2.65 4.36
C ASN A 63 -2.07 -1.24 4.41
N GLN A 64 -1.66 -0.46 5.41
CA GLN A 64 -2.13 0.91 5.62
C GLN A 64 -1.92 1.82 4.41
N SER A 65 -0.76 1.75 3.73
CA SER A 65 -0.46 2.63 2.59
C SER A 65 -1.46 2.45 1.44
N SER A 66 -1.72 1.21 1.00
CA SER A 66 -2.72 0.94 -0.03
C SER A 66 -4.15 1.19 0.44
N THR A 67 -4.42 1.04 1.75
CA THR A 67 -5.72 1.41 2.35
C THR A 67 -5.97 2.90 2.21
N GLU A 68 -5.01 3.74 2.56
CA GLU A 68 -5.16 5.20 2.51
C GLU A 68 -5.29 5.74 1.08
N ILE A 69 -4.63 5.12 0.10
CA ILE A 69 -4.87 5.45 -1.32
C ILE A 69 -6.32 5.18 -1.69
N GLN A 70 -6.86 4.01 -1.38
CA GLN A 70 -8.23 3.64 -1.73
C GLN A 70 -9.27 4.51 -1.00
N LEU A 71 -9.03 4.83 0.28
CA LEU A 71 -9.88 5.78 1.01
C LEU A 71 -9.82 7.17 0.37
N SER A 72 -8.64 7.65 -0.05
CA SER A 72 -8.47 8.94 -0.74
C SER A 72 -9.14 8.98 -2.12
N LEU A 73 -9.25 7.84 -2.79
CA LEU A 73 -10.01 7.70 -4.03
C LEU A 73 -11.54 7.68 -3.80
N GLY A 74 -11.99 7.65 -2.53
CA GLY A 74 -13.40 7.66 -2.18
C GLY A 74 -14.11 6.33 -2.42
N VAL A 75 -13.39 5.19 -2.38
CA VAL A 75 -13.93 3.87 -2.68
C VAL A 75 -14.17 3.01 -1.43
N ALA A 76 -14.23 3.63 -0.24
CA ALA A 76 -14.46 2.94 1.04
C ALA A 76 -15.64 1.96 1.01
N GLN A 77 -16.72 2.27 0.26
CA GLN A 77 -17.91 1.42 0.14
C GLN A 77 -17.65 0.07 -0.56
N THR A 78 -16.54 -0.07 -1.26
CA THR A 78 -16.13 -1.34 -1.88
C THR A 78 -15.14 -2.12 -1.02
N MET A 79 -14.64 -1.50 0.06
CA MET A 79 -13.66 -2.12 0.95
C MET A 79 -14.38 -2.94 2.02
N VAL A 80 -14.08 -4.23 2.11
CA VAL A 80 -14.70 -5.17 3.06
C VAL A 80 -13.75 -5.60 4.18
N GLY A 81 -12.50 -5.14 4.14
CA GLY A 81 -11.54 -5.43 5.19
C GLY A 81 -10.20 -4.72 4.99
N THR A 82 -9.54 -4.41 6.12
CA THR A 82 -8.19 -3.85 6.17
C THR A 82 -7.31 -4.60 7.16
N GLY A 83 -6.00 -4.54 6.99
CA GLY A 83 -5.03 -5.10 7.92
C GLY A 83 -3.69 -4.37 7.90
N THR A 84 -2.81 -4.75 8.82
CA THR A 84 -1.43 -4.25 8.96
C THR A 84 -1.36 -2.74 9.11
N TRP A 85 -1.61 -2.27 10.31
CA TRP A 85 -1.60 -0.87 10.69
C TRP A 85 -0.35 -0.52 11.51
N THR A 86 0.25 0.61 11.20
CA THR A 86 1.44 1.14 11.89
C THR A 86 1.10 2.37 12.70
N ASP A 87 0.20 3.20 12.19
CA ASP A 87 -0.17 4.50 12.70
C ASP A 87 -1.69 4.70 12.66
N PRO A 88 -2.23 5.75 13.28
CA PRO A 88 -3.57 6.22 12.97
C PRO A 88 -3.71 6.54 11.48
N VAL A 89 -4.89 6.30 10.92
CA VAL A 89 -5.21 6.73 9.56
C VAL A 89 -5.07 8.25 9.45
N LEU A 90 -4.79 8.75 8.24
CA LEU A 90 -4.82 10.20 7.99
C LEU A 90 -6.13 10.83 8.48
N PRO A 91 -6.10 11.96 9.23
CA PRO A 91 -7.30 12.54 9.84
C PRO A 91 -8.45 12.80 8.85
N ALA A 92 -8.12 13.18 7.62
CA ALA A 92 -9.11 13.40 6.56
C ALA A 92 -9.83 12.12 6.11
N LEU A 93 -9.28 10.94 6.41
CA LEU A 93 -9.81 9.63 6.00
C LEU A 93 -10.50 8.87 7.14
N GLU A 94 -10.49 9.42 8.36
CA GLU A 94 -10.96 8.73 9.57
C GLU A 94 -12.43 8.29 9.45
N ALA A 95 -13.29 9.19 9.01
CA ALA A 95 -14.73 8.91 8.88
C ALA A 95 -15.06 7.83 7.83
N ASP A 96 -14.25 7.68 6.79
CA ASP A 96 -14.40 6.64 5.80
C ASP A 96 -13.76 5.32 6.25
N ASN A 97 -12.62 5.41 6.95
CA ASN A 97 -11.95 4.25 7.52
C ASN A 97 -12.79 3.55 8.61
N GLU A 98 -13.55 4.31 9.42
CA GLU A 98 -14.46 3.75 10.43
C GLU A 98 -15.56 2.85 9.85
N LYS A 99 -15.88 3.01 8.55
CA LYS A 99 -16.88 2.19 7.85
C LYS A 99 -16.32 0.85 7.36
N VAL A 100 -14.99 0.70 7.36
CA VAL A 100 -14.30 -0.48 6.86
C VAL A 100 -13.82 -1.34 8.03
N GLU A 101 -14.15 -2.62 8.03
CA GLU A 101 -13.75 -3.53 9.10
C GLU A 101 -12.22 -3.70 9.13
N ARG A 102 -11.62 -3.52 10.31
CA ARG A 102 -10.22 -3.89 10.54
C ARG A 102 -10.14 -5.37 10.91
N LEU A 103 -9.61 -6.19 10.00
CA LEU A 103 -9.48 -7.64 10.20
C LEU A 103 -8.42 -7.99 11.24
N ALA A 104 -7.34 -7.20 11.27
CA ALA A 104 -6.25 -7.34 12.24
C ALA A 104 -5.42 -6.05 12.31
N ASP A 105 -4.79 -5.79 13.47
CA ASP A 105 -3.80 -4.71 13.60
C ASP A 105 -2.50 -5.04 12.87
N ASN A 106 -2.10 -6.32 12.89
CA ASN A 106 -1.02 -6.86 12.07
C ASN A 106 -1.61 -7.56 10.83
N ALA A 107 -0.82 -8.40 10.17
CA ALA A 107 -1.29 -9.16 9.03
C ALA A 107 -2.44 -10.11 9.43
N PRO A 108 -3.61 -10.05 8.76
CA PRO A 108 -4.69 -11.00 8.97
C PRO A 108 -4.32 -12.40 8.48
N SER A 109 -4.99 -13.44 9.00
CA SER A 109 -4.85 -14.77 8.42
C SER A 109 -5.54 -14.86 7.05
N LEU A 110 -5.10 -15.79 6.21
CA LEU A 110 -5.75 -16.05 4.92
C LEU A 110 -7.24 -16.35 5.09
N GLU A 111 -7.60 -17.13 6.13
CA GLU A 111 -8.99 -17.48 6.41
C GLU A 111 -9.84 -16.23 6.71
N ALA A 112 -9.29 -15.27 7.48
CA ALA A 112 -9.99 -14.01 7.77
C ALA A 112 -10.20 -13.18 6.50
N VAL A 113 -9.23 -13.19 5.59
CA VAL A 113 -9.33 -12.50 4.30
C VAL A 113 -10.38 -13.18 3.41
N VAL A 114 -10.31 -14.51 3.23
CA VAL A 114 -11.20 -15.26 2.36
C VAL A 114 -12.65 -15.25 2.88
N ALA A 115 -12.85 -15.23 4.22
CA ALA A 115 -14.17 -15.08 4.82
C ALA A 115 -14.90 -13.78 4.42
N LYS A 116 -14.19 -12.80 3.90
CA LYS A 116 -14.77 -11.58 3.31
C LYS A 116 -15.18 -11.75 1.86
N GLU A 117 -14.96 -12.92 1.25
CA GLU A 117 -15.25 -13.20 -0.16
C GLU A 117 -14.72 -12.06 -1.09
N PRO A 118 -13.41 -11.72 -1.00
CA PRO A 118 -12.89 -10.61 -1.78
C PRO A 118 -12.88 -10.95 -3.28
N ASP A 119 -13.15 -9.94 -4.10
CA ASP A 119 -12.93 -9.97 -5.55
C ASP A 119 -11.67 -9.21 -5.97
N PHE A 120 -10.97 -8.60 -5.00
CA PHE A 120 -9.70 -7.91 -5.18
C PHE A 120 -8.96 -7.79 -3.84
N VAL A 121 -7.63 -7.93 -3.90
CA VAL A 121 -6.74 -7.77 -2.73
C VAL A 121 -5.60 -6.82 -3.10
N THR A 122 -5.24 -5.90 -2.19
CA THR A 122 -4.08 -5.02 -2.35
C THR A 122 -3.09 -5.17 -1.21
N ALA A 123 -1.80 -5.01 -1.50
CA ALA A 123 -0.73 -5.02 -0.53
C ALA A 123 0.35 -3.99 -0.89
N SER A 124 1.01 -3.43 0.13
CA SER A 124 2.10 -2.46 -0.07
C SER A 124 3.48 -3.09 0.10
N PHE A 125 3.57 -4.35 0.56
CA PHE A 125 4.86 -5.02 0.77
C PHE A 125 4.82 -6.48 0.31
N PRO A 126 5.90 -6.99 -0.33
CA PRO A 126 5.95 -8.38 -0.79
C PRO A 126 5.92 -9.39 0.37
N SER A 127 6.38 -8.99 1.57
CA SER A 127 6.26 -9.82 2.78
C SER A 127 4.81 -10.13 3.13
N THR A 128 3.86 -9.26 2.81
CA THR A 128 2.43 -9.46 3.03
C THR A 128 1.86 -10.47 2.04
N LEU A 129 2.30 -10.41 0.77
CA LEU A 129 1.93 -11.38 -0.29
C LEU A 129 2.89 -12.58 -0.30
N SER A 130 2.98 -13.26 0.83
CA SER A 130 3.80 -14.46 1.00
C SER A 130 3.06 -15.53 1.82
N ASP A 131 3.37 -16.80 1.59
CA ASP A 131 2.77 -17.94 2.32
C ASP A 131 3.14 -17.95 3.82
N LYS A 132 4.13 -17.14 4.23
CA LYS A 132 4.53 -17.00 5.63
C LYS A 132 3.68 -15.95 6.37
N THR A 133 2.96 -15.10 5.67
CA THR A 133 2.21 -13.98 6.26
C THR A 133 0.72 -14.10 5.97
N VAL A 134 0.27 -13.73 4.78
CA VAL A 134 -1.15 -13.87 4.40
C VAL A 134 -1.32 -14.96 3.36
N ALA A 135 -0.83 -14.74 2.13
CA ALA A 135 -0.78 -15.70 1.03
C ALA A 135 0.04 -15.13 -0.14
N SER A 136 0.62 -16.00 -0.96
CA SER A 136 1.33 -15.59 -2.18
C SER A 136 0.36 -15.14 -3.29
N PHE A 137 0.90 -14.51 -4.34
CA PHE A 137 0.16 -14.17 -5.56
C PHE A 137 -0.52 -15.40 -6.15
N GLU A 138 0.24 -16.50 -6.30
CA GLU A 138 -0.24 -17.75 -6.88
C GLU A 138 -1.38 -18.35 -6.04
N LYS A 139 -1.32 -18.17 -4.71
CA LYS A 139 -2.40 -18.61 -3.83
C LYS A 139 -3.68 -17.81 -4.07
N PHE A 140 -3.61 -16.49 -4.15
CA PHE A 140 -4.76 -15.66 -4.46
C PHE A 140 -5.30 -15.93 -5.86
N GLU A 141 -4.43 -16.09 -6.87
CA GLU A 141 -4.81 -16.47 -8.23
C GLU A 141 -5.56 -17.82 -8.25
N SER A 142 -5.08 -18.83 -7.50
CA SER A 142 -5.76 -20.13 -7.37
C SER A 142 -7.16 -20.05 -6.76
N LEU A 143 -7.43 -18.97 -6.01
CA LEU A 143 -8.73 -18.66 -5.43
C LEU A 143 -9.59 -17.78 -6.37
N GLY A 144 -9.06 -17.39 -7.53
CA GLY A 144 -9.72 -16.49 -8.48
C GLY A 144 -9.80 -15.04 -8.00
N VAL A 145 -8.91 -14.64 -7.08
CA VAL A 145 -8.84 -13.29 -6.51
C VAL A 145 -7.61 -12.57 -7.04
N PRO A 146 -7.74 -11.54 -7.88
CA PRO A 146 -6.62 -10.70 -8.28
C PRO A 146 -5.94 -10.08 -7.05
N ALA A 147 -4.61 -10.14 -7.01
CA ALA A 147 -3.81 -9.50 -5.97
C ALA A 147 -2.89 -8.44 -6.59
N TYR A 148 -2.82 -7.27 -6.00
CA TYR A 148 -2.03 -6.13 -6.46
C TYR A 148 -0.98 -5.77 -5.41
N LEU A 149 0.27 -5.62 -5.85
CA LEU A 149 1.37 -5.14 -5.02
C LEU A 149 1.76 -3.72 -5.44
N ALA A 150 2.04 -2.86 -4.48
CA ALA A 150 2.53 -1.50 -4.75
C ALA A 150 3.73 -1.51 -5.72
N PRO A 151 3.73 -0.72 -6.81
CA PRO A 151 4.73 -0.78 -7.89
C PRO A 151 6.17 -0.52 -7.44
N ASN A 152 6.36 0.25 -6.37
CA ASN A 152 7.67 0.49 -5.77
C ASN A 152 8.27 -0.76 -5.08
N GLN A 153 7.50 -1.83 -4.98
CA GLN A 153 7.90 -3.08 -4.35
C GLN A 153 8.08 -4.22 -5.35
N CYS A 154 7.78 -3.97 -6.64
CA CYS A 154 8.02 -4.96 -7.69
C CYS A 154 9.51 -5.33 -7.77
N GLY A 155 9.79 -6.62 -7.94
CA GLY A 155 11.16 -7.15 -7.98
C GLY A 155 11.83 -7.33 -6.63
N LYS A 156 11.30 -6.77 -5.54
CA LYS A 156 11.80 -7.04 -4.18
C LYS A 156 11.32 -8.40 -3.71
N LYS A 157 12.21 -9.15 -3.08
CA LYS A 157 11.87 -10.41 -2.40
C LYS A 157 11.58 -10.13 -0.93
N SER A 158 10.72 -10.95 -0.33
CA SER A 158 10.51 -10.89 1.11
C SER A 158 11.81 -11.19 1.85
N GLY A 159 12.31 -10.22 2.62
CA GLY A 159 13.56 -10.31 3.35
C GLY A 159 14.80 -9.80 2.61
N ASP A 160 14.66 -9.27 1.40
CA ASP A 160 15.75 -8.55 0.73
C ASP A 160 15.84 -7.13 1.29
N ASP A 161 17.02 -6.75 1.67
CA ASP A 161 17.29 -5.50 2.36
C ASP A 161 17.62 -4.35 1.38
N ALA A 162 18.25 -4.67 0.23
CA ALA A 162 18.63 -3.68 -0.77
C ALA A 162 17.77 -3.80 -2.04
N PRO A 163 16.96 -2.79 -2.39
CA PRO A 163 16.22 -2.78 -3.64
C PRO A 163 17.17 -2.65 -4.85
N GLU A 164 16.77 -3.20 -5.99
CA GLU A 164 17.50 -3.04 -7.25
C GLU A 164 17.47 -1.58 -7.73
N GLU A 165 16.33 -0.92 -7.54
CA GLU A 165 16.11 0.48 -7.91
C GLU A 165 15.73 1.31 -6.68
N ASN A 166 16.20 2.56 -6.64
CA ASN A 166 15.80 3.52 -5.62
C ASN A 166 14.32 3.89 -5.78
N PHE A 167 13.69 4.22 -4.66
CA PHE A 167 12.32 4.71 -4.67
C PHE A 167 12.18 6.02 -5.47
N THR A 168 11.10 6.11 -6.23
CA THR A 168 10.65 7.36 -6.86
C THR A 168 9.18 7.58 -6.55
N ILE A 169 8.77 8.84 -6.37
CA ILE A 169 7.37 9.18 -6.10
C ILE A 169 6.43 8.80 -7.27
N ASP A 170 6.96 8.70 -8.48
CA ASP A 170 6.18 8.29 -9.66
C ASP A 170 5.62 6.87 -9.52
N LYS A 171 6.25 6.00 -8.72
CA LYS A 171 5.70 4.67 -8.39
C LYS A 171 4.45 4.76 -7.51
N VAL A 172 4.37 5.76 -6.62
CA VAL A 172 3.15 6.04 -5.84
C VAL A 172 2.07 6.60 -6.74
N TYR A 173 2.42 7.51 -7.66
CA TYR A 173 1.46 8.03 -8.63
C TYR A 173 0.93 6.95 -9.57
N GLN A 174 1.79 5.98 -9.94
CA GLN A 174 1.37 4.79 -10.70
C GLN A 174 0.38 3.95 -9.89
N GLU A 175 0.64 3.68 -8.59
CA GLU A 175 -0.29 2.95 -7.72
C GLU A 175 -1.66 3.65 -7.64
N ILE A 176 -1.67 4.98 -7.48
CA ILE A 176 -2.91 5.77 -7.46
C ILE A 176 -3.67 5.63 -8.79
N ASP A 177 -2.98 5.76 -9.92
CA ASP A 177 -3.58 5.66 -11.26
C ASP A 177 -4.13 4.26 -11.54
N ASP A 178 -3.37 3.22 -11.21
CA ASP A 178 -3.79 1.83 -11.36
C ASP A 178 -5.03 1.53 -10.50
N LEU A 179 -4.98 1.86 -9.20
CA LEU A 179 -6.11 1.62 -8.30
C LEU A 179 -7.34 2.44 -8.69
N ALA A 180 -7.16 3.69 -9.14
CA ALA A 180 -8.26 4.52 -9.63
C ALA A 180 -8.90 3.92 -10.88
N LYS A 181 -8.13 3.39 -11.83
CA LYS A 181 -8.64 2.69 -13.02
C LYS A 181 -9.36 1.41 -12.64
N ILE A 182 -8.77 0.58 -11.76
CA ILE A 182 -9.37 -0.66 -11.27
C ILE A 182 -10.73 -0.40 -10.62
N HIS A 183 -10.83 0.65 -9.80
CA HIS A 183 -12.09 1.03 -9.15
C HIS A 183 -13.04 1.85 -10.04
N GLY A 184 -12.66 2.17 -11.28
CA GLY A 184 -13.50 2.94 -12.21
C GLY A 184 -13.66 4.42 -11.83
N VAL A 185 -12.68 4.99 -11.14
CA VAL A 185 -12.65 6.40 -10.69
C VAL A 185 -11.38 7.15 -11.15
N PRO A 186 -11.01 7.08 -12.46
CA PRO A 186 -9.74 7.63 -12.93
C PRO A 186 -9.58 9.14 -12.66
N ASP A 187 -10.67 9.91 -12.68
CA ASP A 187 -10.64 11.34 -12.39
C ASP A 187 -10.21 11.62 -10.94
N LYS A 188 -10.63 10.78 -9.99
CA LYS A 188 -10.19 10.88 -8.59
C LYS A 188 -8.71 10.59 -8.42
N GLY A 189 -8.18 9.64 -9.18
CA GLY A 189 -6.73 9.37 -9.23
C GLY A 189 -5.95 10.57 -9.75
N ALA A 190 -6.42 11.20 -10.81
CA ALA A 190 -5.78 12.39 -11.38
C ALA A 190 -5.84 13.60 -10.42
N GLU A 191 -6.97 13.81 -9.73
CA GLU A 191 -7.12 14.84 -8.69
C GLU A 191 -6.10 14.62 -7.55
N LEU A 192 -6.05 13.42 -6.98
CA LEU A 192 -5.14 13.08 -5.87
C LEU A 192 -3.67 13.24 -6.29
N THR A 193 -3.29 12.73 -7.46
CA THR A 193 -1.92 12.87 -7.97
C THR A 193 -1.54 14.33 -8.17
N THR A 194 -2.44 15.15 -8.70
CA THR A 194 -2.22 16.59 -8.90
C THR A 194 -2.03 17.32 -7.57
N GLU A 195 -2.84 17.00 -6.58
CA GLU A 195 -2.71 17.54 -5.22
C GLU A 195 -1.35 17.21 -4.62
N LEU A 196 -0.97 15.92 -4.63
CA LEU A 196 0.29 15.46 -4.06
C LEU A 196 1.51 16.10 -4.78
N ARG A 197 1.49 16.21 -6.11
CA ARG A 197 2.53 16.92 -6.87
C ARG A 197 2.66 18.38 -6.44
N THR A 198 1.53 19.06 -6.37
CA THR A 198 1.51 20.49 -5.97
C THR A 198 2.07 20.71 -4.56
N ARG A 199 1.71 19.84 -3.63
CA ARG A 199 2.20 19.87 -2.24
C ARG A 199 3.71 19.62 -2.19
N LEU A 200 4.20 18.60 -2.90
CA LEU A 200 5.62 18.27 -2.96
C LEU A 200 6.42 19.43 -3.58
N GLU A 201 5.98 19.98 -4.71
CA GLU A 201 6.61 21.13 -5.36
C GLU A 201 6.70 22.34 -4.42
N LYS A 202 5.63 22.60 -3.66
CA LYS A 202 5.61 23.67 -2.65
C LYS A 202 6.62 23.41 -1.52
N ALA A 203 6.77 22.19 -1.04
CA ALA A 203 7.78 21.83 -0.04
C ALA A 203 9.20 22.00 -0.61
N VAL A 204 9.44 21.50 -1.82
CA VAL A 204 10.75 21.61 -2.50
C VAL A 204 11.15 23.07 -2.77
N ALA A 205 10.19 23.94 -3.05
CA ALA A 205 10.46 25.38 -3.21
C ALA A 205 10.97 26.06 -1.91
N GLN A 206 10.78 25.40 -0.78
CA GLN A 206 11.21 25.89 0.55
C GLN A 206 12.49 25.21 1.07
N LYS A 207 13.20 24.48 0.22
CA LYS A 207 14.45 23.80 0.60
C LYS A 207 15.48 24.74 1.22
N PRO A 208 16.35 24.26 2.14
CA PRO A 208 17.33 25.08 2.80
C PRO A 208 18.38 25.63 1.82
N GLY A 209 18.85 26.85 2.06
CA GLY A 209 19.94 27.47 1.31
C GLY A 209 21.33 27.04 1.80
N LYS A 210 21.42 26.28 2.88
CA LYS A 210 22.65 25.79 3.51
C LYS A 210 22.63 24.27 3.60
N PRO A 211 23.80 23.61 3.65
CA PRO A 211 23.86 22.18 3.94
C PRO A 211 23.21 21.85 5.28
N VAL A 212 22.30 20.89 5.31
CA VAL A 212 21.66 20.35 6.50
C VAL A 212 21.78 18.82 6.44
N THR A 213 22.22 18.22 7.54
CA THR A 213 22.33 16.77 7.68
C THR A 213 21.17 16.23 8.50
N VAL A 214 20.60 15.10 8.08
CA VAL A 214 19.45 14.48 8.72
C VAL A 214 19.67 12.99 8.95
N MET A 215 19.09 12.46 10.02
CA MET A 215 18.93 11.04 10.26
C MET A 215 17.45 10.74 10.43
N PHE A 216 16.97 9.63 9.87
CA PHE A 216 15.60 9.17 10.04
C PHE A 216 15.61 7.91 10.90
N TRP A 217 15.00 7.99 12.07
CA TRP A 217 14.92 6.88 13.03
C TRP A 217 13.51 6.31 13.09
N PHE A 218 13.34 5.08 12.60
CA PHE A 218 12.04 4.42 12.57
C PHE A 218 11.66 3.82 13.93
N ALA A 219 12.43 2.85 14.43
CA ALA A 219 12.14 2.12 15.66
C ALA A 219 13.41 1.51 16.29
N ASN A 220 13.25 0.82 17.42
CA ASN A 220 14.27 0.12 18.20
C ASN A 220 15.29 1.07 18.84
N SER A 221 15.49 0.92 20.16
CA SER A 221 16.44 1.74 20.93
C SER A 221 17.83 1.13 21.07
N GLU A 222 17.98 -0.19 20.96
CA GLU A 222 19.28 -0.84 21.15
C GLU A 222 20.13 -0.76 19.87
N ALA A 223 19.55 -1.11 18.74
CA ALA A 223 20.13 -1.01 17.43
C ALA A 223 19.09 -0.34 16.51
N PRO A 224 19.14 0.99 16.37
CA PRO A 224 18.07 1.74 15.70
C PRO A 224 17.97 1.35 14.24
N TYR A 225 16.73 1.12 13.77
CA TYR A 225 16.42 1.07 12.36
C TYR A 225 16.38 2.50 11.82
N VAL A 226 17.30 2.81 10.92
CA VAL A 226 17.40 4.12 10.28
C VAL A 226 17.11 4.00 8.79
N ALA A 227 16.68 5.09 8.16
CA ALA A 227 16.48 5.06 6.72
C ALA A 227 17.84 5.13 5.99
N GLY A 228 18.08 4.16 5.13
CA GLY A 228 19.22 4.14 4.22
C GLY A 228 19.00 4.96 2.95
N GLY A 229 19.80 4.67 1.91
CA GLY A 229 19.90 5.48 0.69
C GLY A 229 18.91 5.10 -0.43
N SER A 230 17.91 4.26 -0.19
CA SER A 230 17.07 3.74 -1.29
C SER A 230 15.58 4.01 -1.17
N GLY A 231 15.09 4.34 0.04
CA GLY A 231 13.67 4.47 0.34
C GLY A 231 13.09 5.87 0.19
N ALA A 232 11.85 6.06 0.67
CA ALA A 232 11.12 7.34 0.60
C ALA A 232 11.83 8.48 1.35
N SER A 233 12.47 8.20 2.50
CA SER A 233 13.23 9.18 3.27
C SER A 233 14.44 9.71 2.49
N GLN A 234 15.13 8.85 1.72
CA GLN A 234 16.22 9.29 0.85
C GLN A 234 15.68 10.15 -0.30
N PHE A 235 14.59 9.73 -0.95
CA PHE A 235 13.96 10.52 -1.99
C PHE A 235 13.62 11.94 -1.49
N VAL A 236 13.01 12.07 -0.31
CA VAL A 236 12.69 13.38 0.28
C VAL A 236 13.95 14.17 0.57
N SER A 237 15.03 13.53 1.05
CA SER A 237 16.31 14.18 1.28
C SER A 237 16.88 14.78 -0.01
N ASP A 238 16.86 14.02 -1.11
CA ASP A 238 17.34 14.45 -2.42
C ASP A 238 16.52 15.63 -2.96
N GLN A 239 15.17 15.56 -2.84
CA GLN A 239 14.29 16.63 -3.29
C GLN A 239 14.52 17.95 -2.53
N LEU A 240 14.74 17.87 -1.23
CA LEU A 240 14.97 19.03 -0.37
C LEU A 240 16.43 19.49 -0.34
N GLY A 241 17.34 18.73 -0.94
CA GLY A 241 18.79 19.07 -0.93
C GLY A 241 19.41 18.96 0.48
N VAL A 242 18.86 18.09 1.34
CA VAL A 242 19.47 17.75 2.63
C VAL A 242 20.25 16.44 2.51
N THR A 243 21.19 16.20 3.42
CA THR A 243 22.01 14.99 3.39
C THR A 243 21.51 14.00 4.43
N ASN A 244 20.93 12.87 3.98
CA ASN A 244 20.73 11.72 4.86
C ASN A 244 22.10 11.14 5.22
N VAL A 245 22.46 11.09 6.51
CA VAL A 245 23.77 10.62 6.97
C VAL A 245 24.03 9.13 6.72
N TYR A 246 22.98 8.39 6.29
CA TYR A 246 23.04 6.98 5.90
C TYR A 246 22.72 6.75 4.42
N SER A 247 22.86 7.76 3.58
CA SER A 247 22.62 7.66 2.12
C SER A 247 23.54 6.68 1.40
N ASP A 248 24.67 6.30 2.00
CA ASP A 248 25.60 5.30 1.51
C ASP A 248 25.18 3.83 1.80
N GLN A 249 24.22 3.62 2.68
CA GLN A 249 23.65 2.31 2.98
C GLN A 249 22.58 1.97 1.95
N ARG A 250 22.75 0.87 1.21
CA ARG A 250 21.78 0.49 0.18
C ARG A 250 20.49 -0.10 0.72
N ASP A 251 20.53 -0.70 1.91
CA ASP A 251 19.35 -1.22 2.59
C ASP A 251 18.36 -0.09 2.86
N GLU A 252 17.07 -0.38 2.76
CA GLU A 252 16.05 0.63 3.03
C GLU A 252 16.00 0.99 4.52
N TRP A 253 16.22 -0.02 5.38
CA TRP A 253 16.15 0.11 6.84
C TRP A 253 17.32 -0.59 7.54
N PRO A 254 18.59 -0.15 7.35
CA PRO A 254 19.72 -0.73 8.06
C PRO A 254 19.62 -0.49 9.56
N GLN A 255 20.15 -1.44 10.34
CA GLN A 255 20.41 -1.26 11.75
C GLN A 255 21.83 -0.74 11.97
N VAL A 256 21.97 0.27 12.83
CA VAL A 256 23.25 0.94 13.11
C VAL A 256 23.51 1.00 14.61
N SER A 257 24.72 1.41 15.01
CA SER A 257 25.04 1.67 16.42
C SER A 257 24.88 3.15 16.77
N TRP A 258 24.61 3.46 18.04
CA TRP A 258 24.52 4.83 18.50
C TRP A 258 25.86 5.55 18.49
N GLU A 259 26.96 4.83 18.60
CA GLU A 259 28.32 5.37 18.45
C GLU A 259 28.56 5.88 17.03
N ASP A 260 28.08 5.13 16.00
CA ASP A 260 28.16 5.59 14.61
C ASP A 260 27.26 6.80 14.38
N VAL A 261 26.02 6.79 14.88
CA VAL A 261 25.12 7.94 14.84
C VAL A 261 25.76 9.18 15.45
N ALA A 262 26.35 9.04 16.65
CA ALA A 262 27.01 10.14 17.35
C ALA A 262 28.25 10.66 16.59
N ALA A 263 29.00 9.78 15.93
CA ALA A 263 30.13 10.16 15.09
C ALA A 263 29.68 10.94 13.86
N LYS A 264 28.54 10.60 13.25
CA LYS A 264 27.95 11.34 12.12
C LYS A 264 27.30 12.66 12.57
N ASN A 265 26.84 12.75 13.82
CA ASN A 265 26.28 13.94 14.49
C ASN A 265 25.31 14.75 13.59
N PRO A 266 24.17 14.19 13.17
CA PRO A 266 23.24 14.88 12.27
C PRO A 266 22.68 16.17 12.90
N ASP A 267 22.36 17.16 12.07
CA ASP A 267 21.75 18.43 12.49
C ASP A 267 20.32 18.25 13.01
N ILE A 268 19.60 17.30 12.42
CA ILE A 268 18.18 16.97 12.71
C ILE A 268 18.02 15.46 12.85
N ILE A 269 17.23 15.04 13.81
CA ILE A 269 16.72 13.66 13.91
C ILE A 269 15.24 13.68 13.58
N VAL A 270 14.88 13.09 12.45
CA VAL A 270 13.49 12.80 12.08
C VAL A 270 13.12 11.46 12.70
N MET A 271 12.05 11.41 13.47
CA MET A 271 11.68 10.20 14.22
C MET A 271 10.24 9.80 13.98
N GLY A 272 10.03 8.51 13.69
CA GLY A 272 8.70 7.92 13.61
C GLY A 272 8.02 7.92 14.97
N ASP A 273 6.80 8.42 15.03
CA ASP A 273 5.92 8.38 16.19
C ASP A 273 4.89 7.26 15.97
N LEU A 274 5.31 6.02 16.26
CA LEU A 274 4.55 4.82 15.96
C LEU A 274 3.57 4.50 17.09
N THR A 275 2.39 4.03 16.74
CA THR A 275 1.38 3.61 17.73
C THR A 275 1.37 2.11 18.00
N ARG A 276 2.04 1.32 17.17
CA ARG A 276 2.22 -0.12 17.39
C ARG A 276 3.09 -0.40 18.61
N LYS A 277 3.14 -1.66 19.08
CA LYS A 277 3.90 -2.09 20.26
C LYS A 277 4.72 -3.34 19.94
N SER A 278 5.40 -3.34 18.80
CA SER A 278 6.15 -4.51 18.33
C SER A 278 7.64 -4.45 18.68
N GLN A 279 8.17 -3.25 18.96
CA GLN A 279 9.58 -3.03 19.26
C GLN A 279 9.76 -2.00 20.38
N THR A 280 11.01 -1.75 20.80
CA THR A 280 11.36 -0.68 21.74
C THR A 280 11.39 0.67 21.03
N ALA A 281 11.22 1.75 21.78
CA ALA A 281 11.23 3.14 21.29
C ALA A 281 10.32 3.33 20.06
N GLU A 282 9.05 2.92 20.17
CA GLU A 282 8.06 3.10 19.11
C GLU A 282 7.58 4.56 19.05
N THR A 283 7.23 5.17 20.17
CA THR A 283 6.76 6.57 20.19
C THR A 283 7.89 7.58 20.10
N ALA A 284 7.61 8.76 19.52
CA ALA A 284 8.57 9.87 19.50
C ALA A 284 9.01 10.29 20.91
N GLN A 285 8.10 10.23 21.90
CA GLN A 285 8.43 10.55 23.28
C GLN A 285 9.46 9.57 23.85
N ALA A 286 9.26 8.25 23.67
CA ALA A 286 10.22 7.23 24.12
C ALA A 286 11.58 7.39 23.44
N LYS A 287 11.60 7.77 22.16
CA LYS A 287 12.82 8.06 21.40
C LYS A 287 13.58 9.26 22.00
N ILE A 288 12.88 10.35 22.28
CA ILE A 288 13.49 11.56 22.88
C ILE A 288 14.06 11.25 24.28
N GLU A 289 13.32 10.51 25.11
CA GLU A 289 13.79 10.11 26.45
C GLU A 289 15.04 9.24 26.36
N TYR A 290 15.05 8.28 25.45
CA TYR A 290 16.24 7.46 25.21
C TYR A 290 17.44 8.31 24.79
N LEU A 291 17.31 9.19 23.76
CA LEU A 291 18.40 10.03 23.27
C LEU A 291 18.98 10.94 24.38
N LYS A 292 18.14 11.47 25.23
CA LYS A 292 18.56 12.36 26.33
C LYS A 292 19.21 11.62 27.50
N SER A 293 18.82 10.36 27.74
CA SER A 293 19.33 9.54 28.83
C SER A 293 20.59 8.74 28.47
N ASN A 294 20.81 8.44 27.20
CA ASN A 294 21.98 7.71 26.76
C ASN A 294 23.20 8.63 26.67
N PRO A 295 24.30 8.34 27.39
CA PRO A 295 25.46 9.23 27.47
C PRO A 295 26.16 9.46 26.11
N VAL A 296 26.04 8.54 25.16
CA VAL A 296 26.60 8.69 23.80
C VAL A 296 25.78 9.70 22.99
N THR A 297 24.46 9.58 22.99
CA THR A 297 23.59 10.40 22.15
C THR A 297 23.25 11.76 22.77
N ALA A 298 23.30 11.89 24.11
CA ALA A 298 23.01 13.15 24.81
C ALA A 298 23.96 14.29 24.39
N GLU A 299 25.16 13.95 23.93
CA GLU A 299 26.17 14.93 23.50
C GLU A 299 25.98 15.40 22.04
N MET A 300 25.12 14.75 21.24
CA MET A 300 24.85 15.17 19.85
C MET A 300 24.17 16.54 19.79
N GLU A 301 24.53 17.34 18.79
CA GLU A 301 24.00 18.70 18.61
C GLU A 301 22.48 18.71 18.41
N ALA A 302 21.92 17.74 17.67
CA ALA A 302 20.47 17.62 17.50
C ALA A 302 19.76 17.38 18.84
N VAL A 303 20.37 16.59 19.75
CA VAL A 303 19.77 16.27 21.06
C VAL A 303 19.88 17.46 22.01
N LYS A 304 21.03 18.10 22.11
CA LYS A 304 21.24 19.32 22.93
C LYS A 304 20.29 20.44 22.55
N ASN A 305 20.04 20.61 21.27
CA ASN A 305 19.21 21.68 20.73
C ASN A 305 17.75 21.28 20.51
N ASN A 306 17.34 20.05 20.89
CA ASN A 306 16.00 19.50 20.67
C ASN A 306 15.53 19.57 19.20
N ARG A 307 16.41 19.36 18.23
CA ARG A 307 16.11 19.40 16.80
C ARG A 307 15.49 18.06 16.36
N PHE A 308 14.26 17.83 16.79
CA PHE A 308 13.52 16.60 16.55
C PHE A 308 12.30 16.89 15.66
N VAL A 309 12.24 16.29 14.47
CA VAL A 309 11.05 16.31 13.62
C VAL A 309 10.28 15.01 13.87
N LYS A 310 9.07 15.13 14.42
CA LYS A 310 8.19 13.99 14.67
C LYS A 310 7.31 13.75 13.44
N VAL A 311 7.28 12.52 12.96
CA VAL A 311 6.50 12.11 11.80
C VAL A 311 5.78 10.79 12.10
N ALA A 312 4.67 10.50 11.43
CA ALA A 312 4.12 9.15 11.49
C ALA A 312 5.09 8.15 10.84
N GLY A 313 5.08 6.89 11.24
CA GLY A 313 5.93 5.88 10.61
C GLY A 313 5.62 5.71 9.13
N GLY A 314 4.34 5.80 8.75
CA GLY A 314 3.88 5.77 7.36
C GLY A 314 4.42 6.92 6.49
N ASP A 315 4.80 8.05 7.07
CA ASP A 315 5.40 9.17 6.33
C ASP A 315 6.78 8.80 5.76
N MET A 316 7.52 7.95 6.46
CA MET A 316 8.85 7.49 6.05
C MET A 316 8.83 6.30 5.08
N ASN A 317 7.68 5.67 4.90
CA ASN A 317 7.48 4.58 3.94
C ASN A 317 7.02 5.11 2.57
N PRO A 318 7.29 4.38 1.48
CA PRO A 318 6.73 4.68 0.17
C PRO A 318 5.19 4.70 0.20
N SER A 319 4.59 5.89 0.13
CA SER A 319 3.14 6.08 0.22
C SER A 319 2.75 7.51 -0.18
N ILE A 320 1.46 7.83 -0.15
CA ILE A 320 0.97 9.21 -0.29
C ILE A 320 1.51 10.13 0.81
N ARG A 321 1.85 9.56 1.98
CA ARG A 321 2.43 10.29 3.11
C ARG A 321 3.91 10.69 2.91
N THR A 322 4.57 10.22 1.86
CA THR A 322 5.92 10.70 1.50
C THR A 322 5.95 12.22 1.30
N VAL A 323 4.83 12.81 0.85
CA VAL A 323 4.69 14.27 0.72
C VAL A 323 4.58 14.94 2.10
N ASP A 324 3.89 14.30 3.05
CA ASP A 324 3.80 14.79 4.44
C ASP A 324 5.18 14.83 5.11
N LEU A 325 6.04 13.84 4.83
CA LEU A 325 7.43 13.84 5.30
C LEU A 325 8.19 15.07 4.79
N ALA A 326 8.07 15.39 3.50
CA ALA A 326 8.73 16.56 2.92
C ALA A 326 8.26 17.86 3.58
N GLU A 327 6.95 18.03 3.75
CA GLU A 327 6.36 19.22 4.40
C GLU A 327 6.81 19.36 5.85
N LYS A 328 6.79 18.27 6.63
CA LYS A 328 7.20 18.27 8.05
C LYS A 328 8.69 18.54 8.21
N LEU A 329 9.52 17.98 7.34
CA LEU A 329 10.96 18.21 7.39
C LEU A 329 11.31 19.66 7.07
N VAL A 330 10.71 20.26 6.05
CA VAL A 330 10.88 21.69 5.72
C VAL A 330 10.44 22.57 6.88
N ALA A 331 9.30 22.29 7.49
CA ALA A 331 8.81 23.03 8.65
C ALA A 331 9.78 22.94 9.84
N GLY A 332 10.33 21.76 10.11
CA GLY A 332 11.35 21.59 11.15
C GLY A 332 12.64 22.33 10.86
N ILE A 333 13.13 22.31 9.61
CA ILE A 333 14.32 23.05 9.19
C ILE A 333 14.13 24.57 9.43
N GLU A 334 12.94 25.09 9.12
CA GLU A 334 12.59 26.49 9.36
C GLU A 334 12.52 26.82 10.86
N GLU A 335 11.81 25.98 11.64
CA GLU A 335 11.67 26.10 13.11
C GLU A 335 13.04 26.15 13.81
N PHE A 336 13.98 25.31 13.36
CA PHE A 336 15.33 25.23 13.96
C PHE A 336 16.29 26.28 13.44
N GLY A 337 15.89 27.19 12.54
CA GLY A 337 16.72 28.24 11.99
C GLY A 337 17.85 27.73 11.09
N LEU A 338 17.67 26.57 10.45
CA LEU A 338 18.64 25.92 9.58
C LEU A 338 18.41 26.21 8.08
N ARG A 339 17.51 27.14 7.76
CA ARG A 339 17.15 27.52 6.38
C ARG A 339 18.20 28.37 5.67
#